data_89704ca9977c5caac9a61f3972c6f577
#
_entry.id   89704ca9977c5caac9a61f3972c6f577
#
_cell.length_a   1.000
_cell.length_b   1.000
_cell.length_c   1.000
_cell.angle_alpha   90.00
_cell.angle_beta   90.00
_cell.angle_gamma   90.00
#
_symmetry.space_group_name_H-M   'P 1'
#
loop_
_entity.id
_entity.type
_entity.pdbx_description
1 polymer ?
#
loop_
_entity_poly.entity_id
_entity_poly.type
_entity_poly.pdbx_seq_one_letter_code
_entity_poly.pdbx_strand_id
1 'polypeptide(L)'
;MLARCKSMFERDKNHPSIIIWSLGNESFGGENFRKMYRFFKDNDKSRIVHYEGIFHHRMYEDVSEIESQMYTRPWEIEEYAKNNPKKPHIMCEYTHSMGNSNGNLDAYYKLFRKYDVLQGGFVWDFKDQAILKKEGDISYLAYGGDFGDFPNDYDFSGNGLVFANGEVTPKFYEIKYWYADVLFEDVKEGLVKIKNDYLFNNLNRYDIFITTTKNGEFVDEKCVTIDLEPGQTYELEYDVVQKRYKGEEYIVTFTVKEKNETIYAPKGHEVKHHQVVLKPNTLKIEREENTNKVNINEEDKLITLSTEKVKVSLSKESGLLAQYIVNGENILKEESRPYFWRASTNNDRGFKNEVDAVTWRNPNMNLVNIKIENYINLVNLVVDIELDNNSTVTYVYSLDSNSKLKVQQILNPNRDLAKIPAISDMFILKEEFKNITYYGRGEIENYWDKYKSAKVGLYEDIVTEKMVNYLQPQENGAKTDVRYLEIKNEKGEGIKISGVPTFEFNISKYHPEDVEIADHFYKLKPLDATVLRIIYKQMGVGGDDSWRALPHPEYILNPNKIYTLTYEIKPI
;
A
#
# COMPACT_ATOMS: atom_id res chain seq x y z
N MET A 1 23.52 -35.17 9.93
CA MET A 1 23.82 -33.75 9.68
C MET A 1 25.19 -33.60 8.99
N LEU A 2 26.33 -34.01 9.56
CA LEU A 2 27.67 -33.81 9.00
C LEU A 2 27.86 -34.33 7.55
N ALA A 3 27.29 -35.47 7.20
CA ALA A 3 27.36 -35.98 5.82
C ALA A 3 26.70 -35.03 4.81
N ARG A 4 25.52 -34.46 5.14
CA ARG A 4 24.87 -33.47 4.28
C ARG A 4 25.69 -32.17 4.18
N CYS A 5 26.26 -31.72 5.28
CA CYS A 5 27.16 -30.58 5.33
C CYS A 5 28.36 -30.76 4.37
N LYS A 6 29.02 -31.92 4.41
CA LYS A 6 30.12 -32.27 3.51
C LYS A 6 29.67 -32.31 2.05
N SER A 7 28.53 -32.95 1.76
CA SER A 7 28.01 -33.00 0.40
C SER A 7 27.69 -31.62 -0.17
N MET A 8 27.07 -30.72 0.62
CA MET A 8 26.80 -29.34 0.23
C MET A 8 28.12 -28.60 -0.05
N PHE A 9 29.07 -28.69 0.87
CA PHE A 9 30.36 -28.02 0.72
C PHE A 9 31.09 -28.47 -0.56
N GLU A 10 31.23 -29.76 -0.79
CA GLU A 10 31.93 -30.31 -1.95
C GLU A 10 31.26 -29.94 -3.28
N ARG A 11 29.93 -29.87 -3.31
CA ARG A 11 29.18 -29.41 -4.47
C ARG A 11 29.37 -27.92 -4.74
N ASP A 12 29.34 -27.10 -3.70
CA ASP A 12 29.07 -25.65 -3.82
C ASP A 12 30.31 -24.75 -3.54
N LYS A 13 31.42 -25.31 -3.01
CA LYS A 13 32.61 -24.53 -2.61
C LYS A 13 33.22 -23.68 -3.73
N ASN A 14 33.01 -24.04 -5.00
CA ASN A 14 33.53 -23.31 -6.15
C ASN A 14 32.59 -22.22 -6.69
N HIS A 15 31.44 -22.00 -6.06
CA HIS A 15 30.51 -20.91 -6.42
C HIS A 15 30.91 -19.61 -5.73
N PRO A 16 31.42 -18.59 -6.44
CA PRO A 16 31.88 -17.33 -5.83
C PRO A 16 30.74 -16.48 -5.25
N SER A 17 29.51 -16.72 -5.69
CA SER A 17 28.30 -16.08 -5.15
C SER A 17 27.93 -16.51 -3.73
N ILE A 18 28.46 -17.66 -3.27
CA ILE A 18 28.26 -18.09 -1.89
C ILE A 18 29.28 -17.37 -1.02
N ILE A 19 28.80 -16.54 -0.12
CA ILE A 19 29.64 -15.75 0.79
C ILE A 19 29.54 -16.18 2.26
N ILE A 20 28.50 -16.94 2.60
CA ILE A 20 28.19 -17.39 3.95
C ILE A 20 27.76 -18.86 3.90
N TRP A 21 28.27 -19.70 4.83
CA TRP A 21 27.79 -21.05 5.05
C TRP A 21 26.78 -21.05 6.21
N SER A 22 25.53 -21.50 5.96
CA SER A 22 24.54 -21.68 7.02
C SER A 22 24.46 -23.12 7.47
N LEU A 23 24.42 -23.34 8.79
CA LEU A 23 24.43 -24.70 9.38
C LEU A 23 23.05 -25.37 9.37
N GLY A 24 21.98 -24.61 9.22
CA GLY A 24 20.62 -25.14 9.23
C GLY A 24 19.56 -24.06 9.43
N ASN A 25 18.35 -24.51 9.69
CA ASN A 25 17.18 -23.66 9.88
C ASN A 25 16.32 -24.18 11.03
N GLU A 26 15.84 -23.30 11.90
CA GLU A 26 14.84 -23.51 12.97
C GLU A 26 15.07 -24.77 13.83
N SER A 27 16.30 -25.04 14.16
CA SER A 27 16.68 -26.15 15.03
C SER A 27 17.43 -25.62 16.25
N PHE A 28 17.24 -26.26 17.41
CA PHE A 28 18.00 -25.91 18.60
C PHE A 28 19.50 -26.21 18.41
N GLY A 29 20.34 -25.63 19.27
CA GLY A 29 21.76 -25.93 19.29
C GLY A 29 22.07 -27.38 19.68
N GLY A 30 23.29 -27.84 19.38
CA GLY A 30 23.77 -29.18 19.74
C GLY A 30 25.18 -29.47 19.20
N GLU A 31 25.80 -30.53 19.65
CA GLU A 31 27.15 -30.92 19.23
C GLU A 31 27.29 -31.17 17.71
N ASN A 32 26.20 -31.49 17.03
CA ASN A 32 26.23 -31.63 15.59
C ASN A 32 26.55 -30.29 14.89
N PHE A 33 26.03 -29.17 15.41
CA PHE A 33 26.34 -27.83 14.87
C PHE A 33 27.81 -27.47 15.13
N ARG A 34 28.38 -27.78 16.31
CA ARG A 34 29.83 -27.60 16.55
C ARG A 34 30.69 -28.41 15.59
N LYS A 35 30.29 -29.68 15.28
CA LYS A 35 30.99 -30.51 14.30
C LYS A 35 30.92 -29.94 12.87
N MET A 36 29.76 -29.42 12.47
CA MET A 36 29.60 -28.78 11.16
C MET A 36 30.37 -27.46 11.09
N TYR A 37 30.31 -26.63 12.13
CA TYR A 37 31.07 -25.37 12.23
C TYR A 37 32.57 -25.65 12.04
N ARG A 38 33.13 -26.58 12.82
CA ARG A 38 34.54 -26.97 12.73
C ARG A 38 34.88 -27.46 11.30
N PHE A 39 34.02 -28.29 10.72
CA PHE A 39 34.23 -28.77 9.36
C PHE A 39 34.36 -27.61 8.36
N PHE A 40 33.47 -26.62 8.39
CA PHE A 40 33.58 -25.46 7.51
C PHE A 40 34.87 -24.66 7.78
N LYS A 41 35.18 -24.35 9.01
CA LYS A 41 36.37 -23.55 9.38
C LYS A 41 37.68 -24.25 9.04
N ASP A 42 37.71 -25.59 9.09
CA ASP A 42 38.90 -26.39 8.72
C ASP A 42 39.10 -26.43 7.19
N ASN A 43 38.03 -26.37 6.40
CA ASN A 43 38.07 -26.52 4.94
C ASN A 43 37.90 -25.21 4.16
N ASP A 44 37.34 -24.17 4.75
CA ASP A 44 37.13 -22.86 4.12
C ASP A 44 37.35 -21.72 5.14
N LYS A 45 38.49 -21.05 5.02
CA LYS A 45 38.82 -19.89 5.86
C LYS A 45 38.37 -18.56 5.29
N SER A 46 37.85 -18.55 4.06
CA SER A 46 37.46 -17.33 3.36
C SER A 46 36.01 -16.91 3.64
N ARG A 47 35.15 -17.86 3.99
CA ARG A 47 33.73 -17.62 4.24
C ARG A 47 33.40 -17.72 5.72
N ILE A 48 32.45 -16.92 6.14
CA ILE A 48 31.91 -16.95 7.49
C ILE A 48 30.83 -18.02 7.62
N VAL A 49 30.62 -18.47 8.86
CA VAL A 49 29.61 -19.48 9.18
C VAL A 49 28.49 -18.83 9.97
N HIS A 50 27.27 -19.13 9.61
CA HIS A 50 26.04 -18.59 10.16
C HIS A 50 25.16 -19.70 10.72
N TYR A 51 24.45 -19.40 11.80
CA TYR A 51 23.34 -20.19 12.30
C TYR A 51 22.42 -19.36 13.19
N GLU A 52 21.13 -19.21 12.84
CA GLU A 52 20.16 -18.40 13.58
C GLU A 52 19.74 -19.04 14.91
N GLY A 53 19.74 -20.38 14.99
CA GLY A 53 19.32 -21.11 16.19
C GLY A 53 20.14 -20.83 17.44
N ILE A 54 21.27 -20.13 17.34
CA ILE A 54 22.03 -19.62 18.49
C ILE A 54 21.21 -18.65 19.33
N PHE A 55 20.25 -17.93 18.73
CA PHE A 55 19.35 -17.06 19.48
C PHE A 55 18.51 -17.83 20.49
N HIS A 56 18.03 -19.00 20.12
CA HIS A 56 17.20 -19.85 20.97
C HIS A 56 18.01 -20.72 21.94
N HIS A 57 19.33 -20.91 21.67
CA HIS A 57 20.17 -21.80 22.49
C HIS A 57 21.59 -21.25 22.66
N ARG A 58 21.74 -20.26 23.51
CA ARG A 58 22.98 -19.47 23.72
C ARG A 58 24.20 -20.28 24.13
N MET A 59 24.04 -21.51 24.69
CA MET A 59 25.15 -22.42 24.96
C MET A 59 25.97 -22.74 23.70
N TYR A 60 25.36 -22.61 22.51
CA TYR A 60 25.99 -22.90 21.22
C TYR A 60 26.21 -21.62 20.39
N GLU A 61 26.29 -20.44 21.00
CA GLU A 61 26.55 -19.20 20.29
C GLU A 61 27.90 -19.15 19.57
N ASP A 62 28.83 -20.06 19.93
CA ASP A 62 30.13 -20.24 19.33
C ASP A 62 30.09 -20.83 17.89
N VAL A 63 28.95 -21.36 17.44
CA VAL A 63 28.82 -21.97 16.10
C VAL A 63 28.43 -20.99 15.00
N SER A 64 28.24 -19.71 15.32
CA SER A 64 27.93 -18.66 14.34
C SER A 64 28.83 -17.45 14.55
N GLU A 65 29.36 -16.90 13.46
CA GLU A 65 30.17 -15.68 13.47
C GLU A 65 29.28 -14.42 13.35
N ILE A 66 27.99 -14.60 13.06
CA ILE A 66 26.98 -13.56 12.91
C ILE A 66 25.89 -13.78 13.96
N GLU A 67 25.37 -12.73 14.55
CA GLU A 67 24.08 -12.77 15.24
C GLU A 67 22.97 -12.77 14.19
N SER A 68 22.00 -13.65 14.35
CA SER A 68 20.93 -13.79 13.38
C SER A 68 19.62 -14.17 14.06
N GLN A 69 18.55 -13.62 13.54
CA GLN A 69 17.18 -13.88 13.99
C GLN A 69 16.25 -13.86 12.79
N MET A 70 15.05 -14.43 12.98
CA MET A 70 13.96 -14.36 12.02
C MET A 70 12.90 -13.36 12.51
N TYR A 71 12.38 -12.54 11.60
CA TYR A 71 11.21 -11.66 11.80
C TYR A 71 11.29 -10.76 13.04
N THR A 72 12.49 -10.35 13.40
CA THR A 72 12.74 -9.45 14.54
C THR A 72 12.24 -8.05 14.21
N ARG A 73 11.58 -7.42 15.18
CA ARG A 73 11.02 -6.08 15.02
C ARG A 73 12.10 -5.00 14.91
N PRO A 74 11.84 -3.89 14.22
CA PRO A 74 12.82 -2.81 14.10
C PRO A 74 13.36 -2.30 15.45
N TRP A 75 12.51 -2.14 16.46
CA TRP A 75 12.93 -1.67 17.78
C TRP A 75 13.80 -2.69 18.54
N GLU A 76 13.62 -3.98 18.30
CA GLU A 76 14.43 -5.04 18.92
C GLU A 76 15.82 -5.11 18.31
N ILE A 77 15.94 -4.98 16.96
CA ILE A 77 17.26 -4.90 16.30
C ILE A 77 17.97 -3.60 16.64
N GLU A 78 17.24 -2.49 16.85
CA GLU A 78 17.84 -1.25 17.31
C GLU A 78 18.38 -1.39 18.74
N GLU A 79 17.66 -2.09 19.62
CA GLU A 79 18.15 -2.39 20.97
C GLU A 79 19.43 -3.22 20.92
N TYR A 80 19.48 -4.27 20.08
CA TYR A 80 20.72 -5.02 19.85
C TYR A 80 21.87 -4.11 19.44
N ALA A 81 21.67 -3.25 18.45
CA ALA A 81 22.71 -2.35 17.94
C ALA A 81 23.22 -1.34 18.99
N LYS A 82 22.35 -0.86 19.88
CA LYS A 82 22.70 0.09 20.95
C LYS A 82 23.54 -0.54 22.08
N ASN A 83 23.49 -1.85 22.24
CA ASN A 83 24.16 -2.56 23.32
C ASN A 83 25.64 -2.92 23.02
N ASN A 84 26.25 -2.25 22.02
CA ASN A 84 27.63 -2.45 21.61
C ASN A 84 27.97 -3.94 21.35
N PRO A 85 27.26 -4.61 20.47
CA PRO A 85 27.39 -6.04 20.24
C PRO A 85 28.74 -6.39 19.60
N LYS A 86 29.19 -7.61 19.80
CA LYS A 86 30.48 -8.12 19.27
C LYS A 86 30.35 -8.73 17.87
N LYS A 87 29.15 -9.15 17.48
CA LYS A 87 28.89 -9.79 16.19
C LYS A 87 28.06 -8.86 15.30
N PRO A 88 28.30 -8.83 13.98
CA PRO A 88 27.37 -8.21 13.05
C PRO A 88 26.02 -8.95 13.09
N HIS A 89 24.94 -8.23 12.82
CA HIS A 89 23.60 -8.78 12.82
C HIS A 89 23.05 -8.87 11.38
N ILE A 90 22.51 -10.03 11.01
CA ILE A 90 21.75 -10.25 9.78
C ILE A 90 20.46 -10.96 10.14
N MET A 91 19.32 -10.45 9.66
CA MET A 91 18.09 -11.22 9.70
C MET A 91 18.10 -12.24 8.58
N CYS A 92 18.19 -13.54 8.92
CA CYS A 92 18.16 -14.60 7.92
C CYS A 92 16.80 -14.71 7.23
N GLU A 93 15.73 -14.23 7.88
CA GLU A 93 14.42 -14.04 7.31
C GLU A 93 13.79 -12.76 7.91
N TYR A 94 13.19 -11.93 7.07
CA TYR A 94 12.43 -10.77 7.52
C TYR A 94 11.37 -10.39 6.48
N THR A 95 10.40 -9.60 6.90
CA THR A 95 9.30 -9.11 6.06
C THR A 95 8.68 -10.21 5.21
N HIS A 96 7.90 -11.08 5.89
CA HIS A 96 7.25 -12.24 5.27
C HIS A 96 6.28 -11.80 4.16
N SER A 97 6.59 -12.22 2.91
CA SER A 97 5.93 -11.71 1.69
C SER A 97 4.62 -12.42 1.35
N MET A 98 3.87 -12.89 2.34
CA MET A 98 2.63 -13.62 2.11
C MET A 98 1.49 -12.69 1.70
N GLY A 99 0.87 -12.96 0.55
CA GLY A 99 -0.24 -12.16 0.04
C GLY A 99 0.09 -10.68 -0.11
N ASN A 100 -0.84 -9.81 0.24
CA ASN A 100 -0.62 -8.35 0.26
C ASN A 100 0.09 -7.93 1.55
N SER A 101 1.40 -7.76 1.47
CA SER A 101 2.30 -7.55 2.60
C SER A 101 3.49 -6.65 2.23
N ASN A 102 4.60 -6.73 2.98
CA ASN A 102 5.83 -5.95 2.85
C ASN A 102 5.62 -4.45 3.07
N GLY A 103 4.73 -4.09 4.00
CA GLY A 103 4.68 -2.75 4.59
C GLY A 103 5.84 -2.52 5.56
N ASN A 104 5.98 -1.28 6.06
CA ASN A 104 6.92 -0.87 7.12
C ASN A 104 8.42 -1.01 6.78
N LEU A 105 8.80 -1.25 5.55
CA LEU A 105 10.21 -1.44 5.14
C LEU A 105 11.11 -0.27 5.49
N ASP A 106 10.56 0.94 5.55
CA ASP A 106 11.30 2.15 5.88
C ASP A 106 11.93 2.09 7.29
N ALA A 107 11.27 1.45 8.25
CA ALA A 107 11.75 1.31 9.61
C ALA A 107 13.03 0.46 9.65
N TYR A 108 13.07 -0.66 8.91
CA TYR A 108 14.27 -1.51 8.81
C TYR A 108 15.41 -0.79 8.10
N TYR A 109 15.14 -0.19 6.93
CA TYR A 109 16.19 0.46 6.14
C TYR A 109 16.82 1.67 6.80
N LYS A 110 16.05 2.43 7.59
CA LYS A 110 16.60 3.50 8.44
C LYS A 110 17.61 2.96 9.44
N LEU A 111 17.35 1.80 10.02
CA LEU A 111 18.24 1.17 11.00
C LEU A 111 19.49 0.56 10.36
N PHE A 112 19.35 -0.15 9.25
CA PHE A 112 20.48 -0.71 8.50
C PHE A 112 21.49 0.35 8.08
N ARG A 113 21.01 1.55 7.72
CA ARG A 113 21.87 2.68 7.33
C ARG A 113 22.39 3.48 8.53
N LYS A 114 21.79 3.34 9.72
CA LYS A 114 22.18 4.07 10.92
C LYS A 114 23.27 3.36 11.71
N TYR A 115 23.26 2.04 11.72
CA TYR A 115 24.14 1.23 12.54
C TYR A 115 24.95 0.25 11.69
N ASP A 116 26.25 0.42 11.61
CA ASP A 116 27.16 -0.43 10.81
C ASP A 116 27.13 -1.90 11.21
N VAL A 117 26.74 -2.20 12.43
CA VAL A 117 26.61 -3.57 12.94
C VAL A 117 25.39 -4.30 12.35
N LEU A 118 24.40 -3.57 11.84
CA LEU A 118 23.20 -4.12 11.19
C LEU A 118 23.45 -4.23 9.68
N GLN A 119 23.68 -5.46 9.21
CA GLN A 119 24.09 -5.74 7.83
C GLN A 119 22.91 -5.93 6.87
N GLY A 120 21.67 -5.99 7.38
CA GLY A 120 20.47 -6.16 6.57
C GLY A 120 19.73 -7.46 6.85
N GLY A 121 18.99 -7.95 5.87
CA GLY A 121 18.20 -9.17 5.99
C GLY A 121 17.77 -9.73 4.63
N PHE A 122 17.25 -10.96 4.65
CA PHE A 122 16.74 -11.67 3.50
C PHE A 122 15.23 -11.75 3.58
N VAL A 123 14.53 -11.24 2.55
CA VAL A 123 13.07 -11.33 2.46
C VAL A 123 12.67 -12.79 2.33
N TRP A 124 11.71 -13.24 3.11
CA TRP A 124 11.06 -14.51 2.92
C TRP A 124 9.72 -14.35 2.19
N ASP A 125 9.54 -14.74 0.96
CA ASP A 125 10.46 -15.47 0.10
C ASP A 125 10.55 -14.73 -1.27
N PHE A 126 11.38 -15.23 -2.18
CA PHE A 126 11.53 -14.63 -3.50
C PHE A 126 10.39 -15.01 -4.45
N LYS A 127 9.96 -16.29 -4.46
CA LYS A 127 8.96 -16.80 -5.39
C LYS A 127 7.94 -17.69 -4.69
N ASP A 128 6.65 -17.46 -4.96
CA ASP A 128 5.58 -18.34 -4.51
C ASP A 128 5.85 -19.81 -4.89
N GLN A 129 5.57 -20.71 -3.95
CA GLN A 129 5.80 -22.15 -4.11
C GLN A 129 4.54 -22.90 -4.55
N ALA A 130 3.60 -22.19 -5.20
CA ALA A 130 2.37 -22.76 -5.73
C ALA A 130 2.62 -23.58 -6.99
N ILE A 131 1.73 -24.54 -7.25
CA ILE A 131 1.81 -25.46 -8.39
C ILE A 131 0.70 -25.10 -9.39
N LEU A 132 1.06 -24.93 -10.66
CA LEU A 132 0.06 -24.73 -11.71
C LEU A 132 -0.79 -26.00 -11.87
N LYS A 133 -2.09 -25.90 -11.56
CA LYS A 133 -3.08 -26.97 -11.71
C LYS A 133 -4.03 -26.64 -12.85
N LYS A 134 -4.40 -27.68 -13.60
CA LYS A 134 -5.38 -27.56 -14.68
C LYS A 134 -6.53 -28.53 -14.44
N GLU A 135 -7.75 -28.02 -14.43
CA GLU A 135 -8.99 -28.77 -14.27
C GLU A 135 -9.98 -28.37 -15.38
N GLY A 136 -10.10 -29.22 -16.40
CA GLY A 136 -10.86 -28.88 -17.61
C GLY A 136 -10.24 -27.67 -18.31
N ASP A 137 -11.01 -26.60 -18.50
CA ASP A 137 -10.56 -25.36 -19.13
C ASP A 137 -9.99 -24.34 -18.12
N ILE A 138 -10.07 -24.62 -16.82
CA ILE A 138 -9.58 -23.74 -15.76
C ILE A 138 -8.13 -24.08 -15.46
N SER A 139 -7.28 -23.04 -15.43
CA SER A 139 -5.89 -23.13 -14.96
C SER A 139 -5.67 -22.13 -13.83
N TYR A 140 -5.12 -22.58 -12.71
CA TYR A 140 -4.89 -21.77 -11.54
C TYR A 140 -3.65 -22.20 -10.77
N LEU A 141 -3.13 -21.33 -9.92
CA LEU A 141 -2.05 -21.64 -9.00
C LEU A 141 -2.66 -22.29 -7.75
N ALA A 142 -2.33 -23.58 -7.59
CA ALA A 142 -2.85 -24.42 -6.52
C ALA A 142 -1.97 -24.36 -5.27
N TYR A 143 -2.60 -24.51 -4.12
CA TYR A 143 -1.95 -24.53 -2.81
C TYR A 143 -2.44 -25.68 -1.94
N GLY A 144 -2.12 -25.71 -0.64
CA GLY A 144 -2.44 -26.82 0.26
C GLY A 144 -3.94 -27.14 0.31
N GLY A 145 -4.29 -28.41 0.10
CA GLY A 145 -5.66 -28.91 0.02
C GLY A 145 -6.22 -29.09 -1.39
N ASP A 146 -5.69 -28.37 -2.39
CA ASP A 146 -6.18 -28.45 -3.77
C ASP A 146 -5.95 -29.81 -4.44
N PHE A 147 -5.04 -30.62 -3.92
CA PHE A 147 -4.77 -31.97 -4.38
C PHE A 147 -5.40 -33.05 -3.48
N GLY A 148 -6.30 -32.65 -2.55
CA GLY A 148 -6.91 -33.54 -1.58
C GLY A 148 -5.97 -33.94 -0.43
N ASP A 149 -4.88 -33.24 -0.28
CA ASP A 149 -3.90 -33.45 0.78
C ASP A 149 -4.44 -32.94 2.14
N PHE A 150 -4.17 -33.71 3.18
CA PHE A 150 -4.54 -33.38 4.57
C PHE A 150 -3.59 -34.10 5.55
N PRO A 151 -3.07 -33.43 6.59
CA PRO A 151 -3.22 -31.98 6.88
C PRO A 151 -2.41 -31.10 5.91
N ASN A 152 -2.78 -29.83 5.80
CA ASN A 152 -2.08 -28.84 4.98
C ASN A 152 -2.15 -27.45 5.64
N ASP A 153 -1.37 -26.50 5.12
CA ASP A 153 -1.29 -25.11 5.60
C ASP A 153 -1.89 -24.12 4.59
N TYR A 154 -2.83 -24.58 3.75
CA TYR A 154 -3.53 -23.75 2.74
C TYR A 154 -2.56 -22.94 1.87
N ASP A 155 -2.80 -21.63 1.72
CA ASP A 155 -2.05 -20.70 0.88
C ASP A 155 -0.71 -20.21 1.51
N PHE A 156 -0.21 -20.87 2.56
CA PHE A 156 1.04 -20.49 3.22
C PHE A 156 2.27 -20.59 2.31
N SER A 157 2.16 -21.30 1.19
CA SER A 157 3.14 -21.34 0.10
C SER A 157 3.17 -20.06 -0.77
N GLY A 158 2.22 -19.14 -0.57
CA GLY A 158 2.07 -17.87 -1.30
C GLY A 158 2.83 -16.72 -0.66
N ASN A 159 4.12 -16.89 -0.42
CA ASN A 159 4.98 -15.95 0.31
C ASN A 159 6.07 -15.31 -0.54
N GLY A 160 5.91 -15.31 -1.87
CA GLY A 160 6.89 -14.79 -2.82
C GLY A 160 6.72 -13.32 -3.16
N LEU A 161 7.85 -12.66 -3.44
CA LEU A 161 7.89 -11.35 -4.12
C LEU A 161 7.47 -11.47 -5.59
N VAL A 162 7.57 -12.68 -6.14
CA VAL A 162 7.21 -13.05 -7.51
C VAL A 162 6.22 -14.21 -7.43
N PHE A 163 5.15 -14.15 -8.22
CA PHE A 163 4.20 -15.26 -8.31
C PHE A 163 4.86 -16.55 -8.85
N ALA A 164 4.26 -17.70 -8.59
CA ALA A 164 4.78 -18.99 -9.03
C ALA A 164 4.94 -19.10 -10.56
N ASN A 165 4.12 -18.38 -11.34
CA ASN A 165 4.22 -18.29 -12.80
C ASN A 165 5.34 -17.35 -13.29
N GLY A 166 6.01 -16.62 -12.39
CA GLY A 166 7.08 -15.67 -12.70
C GLY A 166 6.65 -14.22 -12.89
N GLU A 167 5.36 -13.91 -12.78
CA GLU A 167 4.88 -12.51 -12.78
C GLU A 167 5.29 -11.79 -11.50
N VAL A 168 5.66 -10.51 -11.65
CA VAL A 168 6.12 -9.66 -10.54
C VAL A 168 4.92 -9.16 -9.75
N THR A 169 5.00 -9.26 -8.43
CA THR A 169 3.96 -8.69 -7.56
C THR A 169 4.19 -7.20 -7.30
N PRO A 170 3.17 -6.45 -6.84
CA PRO A 170 3.36 -5.07 -6.38
C PRO A 170 4.40 -4.93 -5.27
N LYS A 171 4.58 -5.93 -4.42
CA LYS A 171 5.58 -6.00 -3.35
C LYS A 171 7.02 -5.90 -3.86
N PHE A 172 7.27 -6.53 -5.01
CA PHE A 172 8.60 -6.51 -5.63
C PHE A 172 9.08 -5.10 -5.93
N TYR A 173 8.17 -4.21 -6.39
CA TYR A 173 8.52 -2.80 -6.66
C TYR A 173 8.85 -2.04 -5.39
N GLU A 174 8.18 -2.34 -4.26
CA GLU A 174 8.51 -1.73 -2.97
C GLU A 174 9.89 -2.17 -2.48
N ILE A 175 10.20 -3.47 -2.57
CA ILE A 175 11.53 -4.00 -2.27
C ILE A 175 12.58 -3.37 -3.19
N LYS A 176 12.33 -3.30 -4.51
CA LYS A 176 13.21 -2.64 -5.49
C LYS A 176 13.54 -1.20 -5.07
N TYR A 177 12.52 -0.44 -4.64
CA TYR A 177 12.72 0.94 -4.18
C TYR A 177 13.70 1.01 -3.00
N TRP A 178 13.51 0.14 -2.00
CA TRP A 178 14.33 0.15 -0.80
C TRP A 178 15.73 -0.44 -1.00
N TYR A 179 15.89 -1.40 -1.90
CA TYR A 179 17.17 -2.05 -2.21
C TYR A 179 18.06 -1.22 -3.15
N ALA A 180 17.55 -0.14 -3.74
CA ALA A 180 18.38 0.74 -4.55
C ALA A 180 19.25 1.65 -3.68
N ASP A 181 20.57 1.57 -3.89
CA ASP A 181 21.58 2.26 -3.08
C ASP A 181 21.92 3.67 -3.60
N VAL A 182 20.95 4.34 -4.21
CA VAL A 182 20.98 5.78 -4.51
C VAL A 182 20.01 6.45 -3.56
N LEU A 183 20.51 7.25 -2.62
CA LEU A 183 19.70 7.89 -1.61
C LEU A 183 19.52 9.36 -1.91
N PHE A 184 18.30 9.85 -1.70
CA PHE A 184 17.94 11.26 -1.84
C PHE A 184 17.50 11.81 -0.49
N GLU A 185 17.95 13.02 -0.18
CA GLU A 185 17.55 13.80 0.99
C GLU A 185 17.16 15.22 0.56
N ASP A 186 15.98 15.67 0.90
CA ASP A 186 15.54 17.05 0.66
C ASP A 186 16.28 17.97 1.61
N VAL A 187 17.15 18.83 1.09
CA VAL A 187 17.91 19.82 1.90
C VAL A 187 17.07 21.09 2.07
N LYS A 188 16.62 21.63 0.94
CA LYS A 188 15.71 22.78 0.84
C LYS A 188 15.08 22.80 -0.55
N GLU A 189 14.09 23.64 -0.75
CA GLU A 189 13.52 23.87 -2.09
C GLU A 189 14.62 24.30 -3.06
N GLY A 190 14.74 23.61 -4.20
CA GLY A 190 15.78 23.82 -5.21
C GLY A 190 17.09 23.06 -4.96
N LEU A 191 17.20 22.28 -3.89
CA LEU A 191 18.40 21.54 -3.55
C LEU A 191 18.11 20.18 -2.93
N VAL A 192 18.58 19.11 -3.54
CA VAL A 192 18.60 17.75 -2.98
C VAL A 192 20.02 17.25 -2.79
N LYS A 193 20.26 16.48 -1.73
CA LYS A 193 21.51 15.75 -1.53
C LYS A 193 21.34 14.33 -2.02
N ILE A 194 22.28 13.87 -2.85
CA ILE A 194 22.35 12.50 -3.35
C ILE A 194 23.54 11.82 -2.66
N LYS A 195 23.30 10.63 -2.09
CA LYS A 195 24.37 9.78 -1.58
C LYS A 195 24.49 8.53 -2.44
N ASN A 196 25.70 8.21 -2.84
CA ASN A 196 26.04 6.92 -3.42
C ASN A 196 26.28 5.92 -2.26
N ASP A 197 25.29 5.05 -2.02
CA ASP A 197 25.35 4.04 -0.96
C ASP A 197 25.82 2.68 -1.50
N TYR A 198 26.14 2.58 -2.80
CA TYR A 198 26.76 1.39 -3.39
C TYR A 198 28.14 1.14 -2.81
N LEU A 199 28.55 -0.14 -2.77
CA LEU A 199 29.89 -0.54 -2.32
C LEU A 199 30.95 -0.46 -3.43
N PHE A 200 30.54 -0.63 -4.71
CA PHE A 200 31.49 -0.82 -5.82
C PHE A 200 31.16 0.00 -7.08
N ASN A 201 29.95 0.57 -7.19
CA ASN A 201 29.52 1.25 -8.40
C ASN A 201 29.60 2.77 -8.25
N ASN A 202 30.26 3.45 -9.19
CA ASN A 202 30.17 4.89 -9.35
C ASN A 202 28.79 5.26 -9.95
N LEU A 203 28.18 6.38 -9.54
CA LEU A 203 26.87 6.82 -10.05
C LEU A 203 26.90 7.30 -11.50
N ASN A 204 28.06 7.52 -12.11
CA ASN A 204 28.18 7.92 -13.53
C ASN A 204 27.68 6.85 -14.51
N ARG A 205 27.43 5.62 -14.03
CA ARG A 205 26.77 4.56 -14.82
C ARG A 205 25.29 4.82 -15.06
N TYR A 206 24.68 5.74 -14.31
CA TYR A 206 23.26 6.09 -14.39
C TYR A 206 23.08 7.48 -14.99
N ASP A 207 21.94 7.69 -15.64
CA ASP A 207 21.41 9.00 -15.96
C ASP A 207 20.31 9.36 -14.96
N ILE A 208 20.30 10.60 -14.49
CA ILE A 208 19.26 11.12 -13.57
C ILE A 208 18.41 12.11 -14.35
N PHE A 209 17.16 11.74 -14.58
CA PHE A 209 16.16 12.60 -15.20
C PHE A 209 15.46 13.41 -14.12
N ILE A 210 15.37 14.71 -14.31
CA ILE A 210 14.73 15.67 -13.41
C ILE A 210 13.51 16.20 -14.16
N THR A 211 12.35 15.61 -13.88
CA THR A 211 11.08 15.91 -14.55
C THR A 211 10.22 16.78 -13.68
N THR A 212 9.75 17.92 -14.18
CA THR A 212 8.79 18.78 -13.51
C THR A 212 7.40 18.55 -14.10
N THR A 213 6.41 18.33 -13.22
CA THR A 213 4.99 18.23 -13.59
C THR A 213 4.18 19.30 -12.87
N LYS A 214 3.04 19.73 -13.49
CA LYS A 214 2.02 20.60 -12.90
C LYS A 214 0.68 19.87 -12.89
N ASN A 215 0.12 19.63 -11.72
CA ASN A 215 -1.13 18.85 -11.56
C ASN A 215 -1.09 17.49 -12.29
N GLY A 216 0.10 16.86 -12.34
CA GLY A 216 0.35 15.61 -13.06
C GLY A 216 0.73 15.76 -14.55
N GLU A 217 0.51 16.91 -15.16
CA GLU A 217 0.88 17.18 -16.55
C GLU A 217 2.35 17.56 -16.70
N PHE A 218 3.00 17.07 -17.75
CA PHE A 218 4.41 17.33 -18.03
C PHE A 218 4.67 18.84 -18.30
N VAL A 219 5.73 19.38 -17.70
CA VAL A 219 6.18 20.76 -17.90
C VAL A 219 7.56 20.81 -18.54
N ASP A 220 8.55 20.16 -17.94
CA ASP A 220 9.94 20.19 -18.37
C ASP A 220 10.72 18.95 -17.87
N GLU A 221 11.81 18.61 -18.56
CA GLU A 221 12.71 17.54 -18.16
C GLU A 221 14.18 17.89 -18.48
N LYS A 222 15.05 17.63 -17.53
CA LYS A 222 16.50 17.71 -17.69
C LYS A 222 17.15 16.38 -17.38
N CYS A 223 18.27 16.08 -18.01
CA CYS A 223 19.07 14.90 -17.74
C CYS A 223 20.47 15.29 -17.28
N VAL A 224 20.92 14.69 -16.19
CA VAL A 224 22.27 14.88 -15.66
C VAL A 224 22.92 13.53 -15.38
N THR A 225 24.26 13.47 -15.54
CA THR A 225 25.08 12.34 -15.10
C THR A 225 26.02 12.85 -14.01
N ILE A 226 26.12 12.13 -12.90
CA ILE A 226 26.93 12.54 -11.74
C ILE A 226 28.06 11.54 -11.56
N ASP A 227 29.31 12.06 -11.55
CA ASP A 227 30.50 11.28 -11.20
C ASP A 227 30.66 11.29 -9.68
N LEU A 228 30.20 10.20 -9.02
CA LEU A 228 30.16 10.10 -7.57
C LEU A 228 30.58 8.70 -7.12
N GLU A 229 31.71 8.62 -6.45
CA GLU A 229 32.26 7.36 -5.95
C GLU A 229 31.44 6.80 -4.77
N PRO A 230 31.55 5.48 -4.50
CA PRO A 230 30.92 4.85 -3.34
C PRO A 230 31.14 5.60 -2.03
N GLY A 231 30.10 5.74 -1.23
CA GLY A 231 30.11 6.41 0.06
C GLY A 231 30.10 7.95 0.01
N GLN A 232 30.28 8.55 -1.17
CA GLN A 232 30.27 10.01 -1.32
C GLN A 232 28.86 10.60 -1.43
N THR A 233 28.77 11.91 -1.21
CA THR A 233 27.54 12.71 -1.34
C THR A 233 27.75 13.85 -2.32
N TYR A 234 26.67 14.24 -3.02
CA TYR A 234 26.64 15.34 -3.96
C TYR A 234 25.37 16.18 -3.73
N GLU A 235 25.51 17.50 -3.71
CA GLU A 235 24.39 18.43 -3.65
C GLU A 235 23.99 18.81 -5.08
N LEU A 236 22.78 18.41 -5.48
CA LEU A 236 22.20 18.67 -6.79
C LEU A 236 21.19 19.80 -6.72
N GLU A 237 21.52 20.91 -7.38
CA GLU A 237 20.55 22.00 -7.58
C GLU A 237 19.56 21.64 -8.70
N TYR A 238 18.30 22.02 -8.53
CA TYR A 238 17.26 21.85 -9.53
C TYR A 238 16.39 23.09 -9.66
N ASP A 239 15.77 23.27 -10.83
CA ASP A 239 14.93 24.42 -11.09
C ASP A 239 13.64 24.37 -10.30
N VAL A 240 13.26 25.49 -9.74
CA VAL A 240 12.03 25.68 -8.98
C VAL A 240 11.15 26.70 -9.67
N VAL A 241 9.90 26.34 -9.91
CA VAL A 241 8.89 27.29 -10.41
C VAL A 241 8.66 28.37 -9.36
N GLN A 242 9.03 29.60 -9.69
CA GLN A 242 9.08 30.71 -8.73
C GLN A 242 7.70 31.14 -8.25
N LYS A 243 6.66 31.07 -9.09
CA LYS A 243 5.32 31.52 -8.79
C LYS A 243 4.34 30.35 -8.91
N ARG A 244 3.82 29.89 -7.79
CA ARG A 244 2.89 28.75 -7.69
C ARG A 244 1.63 29.18 -6.97
N TYR A 245 0.51 29.11 -7.65
CA TYR A 245 -0.78 29.54 -7.09
C TYR A 245 -1.41 28.42 -6.25
N LYS A 246 -2.21 28.80 -5.26
CA LYS A 246 -3.04 27.86 -4.52
C LYS A 246 -3.96 27.13 -5.52
N GLY A 247 -3.98 25.79 -5.46
CA GLY A 247 -4.71 24.94 -6.41
C GLY A 247 -3.86 24.42 -7.58
N GLU A 248 -2.61 24.92 -7.70
CA GLU A 248 -1.60 24.35 -8.61
C GLU A 248 -0.57 23.58 -7.78
N GLU A 249 -0.36 22.30 -8.11
CA GLU A 249 0.66 21.46 -7.50
C GLU A 249 1.76 21.19 -8.51
N TYR A 250 3.00 21.50 -8.13
CA TYR A 250 4.18 21.17 -8.91
C TYR A 250 4.95 20.07 -8.20
N ILE A 251 5.35 19.04 -8.95
CA ILE A 251 6.18 17.95 -8.46
C ILE A 251 7.42 17.85 -9.32
N VAL A 252 8.59 17.83 -8.65
CA VAL A 252 9.87 17.53 -9.29
C VAL A 252 10.22 16.08 -8.98
N THR A 253 10.35 15.27 -10.03
CA THR A 253 10.67 13.83 -9.93
C THR A 253 12.08 13.59 -10.43
N PHE A 254 12.93 13.06 -9.57
CA PHE A 254 14.25 12.55 -9.92
C PHE A 254 14.14 11.07 -10.24
N THR A 255 14.46 10.67 -11.47
CA THR A 255 14.42 9.27 -11.91
C THR A 255 15.80 8.80 -12.31
N VAL A 256 16.35 7.85 -11.57
CA VAL A 256 17.65 7.23 -11.84
C VAL A 256 17.45 6.06 -12.80
N LYS A 257 18.09 6.09 -13.96
CA LYS A 257 17.94 5.06 -15.00
C LYS A 257 19.29 4.50 -15.44
N GLU A 258 19.32 3.21 -15.77
CA GLU A 258 20.48 2.57 -16.39
C GLU A 258 20.83 3.29 -17.70
N LYS A 259 22.06 3.79 -17.79
CA LYS A 259 22.57 4.53 -18.96
C LYS A 259 22.84 3.62 -20.15
N ASN A 260 23.28 2.41 -19.87
CA ASN A 260 23.60 1.40 -20.87
C ASN A 260 22.82 0.11 -20.59
N GLU A 261 22.68 -0.72 -21.61
CA GLU A 261 22.19 -2.08 -21.44
C GLU A 261 23.19 -2.90 -20.62
N THR A 262 22.66 -3.73 -19.71
CA THR A 262 23.41 -4.68 -18.89
C THR A 262 22.84 -6.08 -19.07
N ILE A 263 23.52 -7.11 -18.55
CA ILE A 263 23.03 -8.51 -18.62
C ILE A 263 21.75 -8.73 -17.83
N TYR A 264 21.38 -7.81 -16.93
CA TYR A 264 20.22 -7.93 -16.01
C TYR A 264 19.18 -6.82 -16.20
N ALA A 265 19.46 -5.77 -16.96
CA ALA A 265 18.52 -4.68 -17.20
C ALA A 265 18.74 -3.99 -18.55
N PRO A 266 17.69 -3.62 -19.28
CA PRO A 266 17.81 -2.84 -20.52
C PRO A 266 18.25 -1.40 -20.23
N LYS A 267 18.78 -0.71 -21.24
CA LYS A 267 19.00 0.73 -21.20
C LYS A 267 17.70 1.46 -20.85
N GLY A 268 17.79 2.44 -19.95
CA GLY A 268 16.65 3.23 -19.50
C GLY A 268 15.83 2.57 -18.39
N HIS A 269 16.22 1.37 -17.92
CA HIS A 269 15.56 0.74 -16.78
C HIS A 269 15.62 1.65 -15.55
N GLU A 270 14.46 1.95 -14.96
CA GLU A 270 14.37 2.75 -13.73
C GLU A 270 14.91 1.96 -12.54
N VAL A 271 15.91 2.51 -11.88
CA VAL A 271 16.51 1.93 -10.67
C VAL A 271 15.86 2.50 -9.41
N LYS A 272 15.69 3.83 -9.39
CA LYS A 272 15.17 4.58 -8.24
C LYS A 272 14.44 5.83 -8.71
N HIS A 273 13.51 6.30 -7.92
CA HIS A 273 12.96 7.64 -8.06
C HIS A 273 12.86 8.35 -6.70
N HIS A 274 12.74 9.66 -6.76
CA HIS A 274 12.47 10.53 -5.63
C HIS A 274 11.58 11.69 -6.08
N GLN A 275 10.59 12.08 -5.29
CA GLN A 275 9.67 13.16 -5.63
C GLN A 275 9.67 14.24 -4.57
N VAL A 276 9.79 15.49 -5.02
CA VAL A 276 9.67 16.69 -4.19
C VAL A 276 8.41 17.45 -4.59
N VAL A 277 7.51 17.65 -3.64
CA VAL A 277 6.30 18.45 -3.85
C VAL A 277 6.61 19.91 -3.53
N LEU A 278 6.49 20.79 -4.53
CA LEU A 278 6.69 22.23 -4.36
C LEU A 278 5.41 22.88 -3.82
N LYS A 279 5.48 23.44 -2.62
CA LYS A 279 4.32 24.05 -1.97
C LYS A 279 3.85 25.32 -2.70
N PRO A 280 2.54 25.60 -2.77
CA PRO A 280 2.02 26.86 -3.25
C PRO A 280 2.56 28.03 -2.42
N ASN A 281 2.94 29.12 -3.08
CA ASN A 281 3.47 30.34 -2.44
C ASN A 281 2.70 31.62 -2.80
N THR A 282 1.65 31.49 -3.62
CA THR A 282 0.83 32.61 -4.09
C THR A 282 -0.65 32.28 -3.91
N LEU A 283 -1.42 33.21 -3.34
CA LEU A 283 -2.87 33.12 -3.25
C LEU A 283 -3.50 33.58 -4.55
N LYS A 284 -4.37 32.76 -5.15
CA LYS A 284 -5.27 33.16 -6.23
C LYS A 284 -6.66 33.36 -5.63
N ILE A 285 -7.16 34.58 -5.64
CA ILE A 285 -8.51 34.90 -5.18
C ILE A 285 -9.40 34.79 -6.41
N GLU A 286 -10.10 33.67 -6.56
CA GLU A 286 -11.23 33.53 -7.47
C GLU A 286 -12.50 33.83 -6.67
N ARG A 287 -13.22 34.85 -7.04
CA ARG A 287 -14.60 35.07 -6.60
C ARG A 287 -15.51 34.51 -7.69
N GLU A 288 -16.07 33.35 -7.47
CA GLU A 288 -17.23 32.89 -8.22
C GLU A 288 -18.47 33.51 -7.56
N GLU A 289 -19.02 34.54 -8.15
CA GLU A 289 -20.37 35.05 -7.80
C GLU A 289 -21.37 34.13 -8.54
N ASN A 290 -21.96 33.18 -7.84
CA ASN A 290 -23.10 32.43 -8.35
C ASN A 290 -24.36 32.85 -7.62
N THR A 291 -25.38 33.27 -8.37
CA THR A 291 -26.70 33.68 -7.86
C THR A 291 -27.71 32.53 -7.80
N ASN A 292 -27.34 31.36 -8.28
CA ASN A 292 -28.22 30.20 -8.28
C ASN A 292 -28.49 29.71 -6.86
N LYS A 293 -29.68 29.14 -6.65
CA LYS A 293 -30.09 28.60 -5.35
C LYS A 293 -30.08 27.07 -5.40
N VAL A 294 -29.88 26.45 -4.27
CA VAL A 294 -30.13 25.03 -4.06
C VAL A 294 -31.60 24.87 -3.69
N ASN A 295 -32.33 24.07 -4.46
CA ASN A 295 -33.73 23.76 -4.16
C ASN A 295 -33.80 22.53 -3.26
N ILE A 296 -34.75 22.53 -2.33
CA ILE A 296 -35.05 21.43 -1.40
C ILE A 296 -36.43 20.88 -1.78
N ASN A 297 -36.53 19.58 -1.96
CA ASN A 297 -37.80 18.88 -2.15
C ASN A 297 -37.85 17.70 -1.17
N GLU A 298 -38.90 17.65 -0.36
CA GLU A 298 -39.14 16.56 0.58
C GLU A 298 -40.33 15.73 0.12
N GLU A 299 -40.08 14.44 -0.13
CA GLU A 299 -41.08 13.44 -0.45
C GLU A 299 -41.19 12.42 0.71
N ASP A 300 -42.11 11.47 0.60
CA ASP A 300 -42.34 10.47 1.65
C ASP A 300 -41.08 9.69 2.03
N LYS A 301 -40.25 9.33 1.03
CA LYS A 301 -39.07 8.47 1.20
C LYS A 301 -37.73 9.20 1.04
N LEU A 302 -37.71 10.35 0.36
CA LEU A 302 -36.51 11.03 -0.05
C LEU A 302 -36.49 12.50 0.38
N ILE A 303 -35.31 13.00 0.71
CA ILE A 303 -34.99 14.42 0.75
C ILE A 303 -34.04 14.70 -0.40
N THR A 304 -34.49 15.54 -1.35
CA THR A 304 -33.73 15.84 -2.56
C THR A 304 -33.25 17.29 -2.55
N LEU A 305 -31.95 17.48 -2.68
CA LEU A 305 -31.33 18.76 -2.97
C LEU A 305 -31.05 18.84 -4.48
N SER A 306 -31.35 19.96 -5.11
CA SER A 306 -31.11 20.09 -6.55
C SER A 306 -30.58 21.46 -6.97
N THR A 307 -29.76 21.44 -8.00
CA THR A 307 -29.28 22.57 -8.78
C THR A 307 -29.65 22.35 -10.24
N GLU A 308 -29.18 23.19 -11.16
CA GLU A 308 -29.39 22.97 -12.60
C GLU A 308 -28.72 21.71 -13.13
N LYS A 309 -27.57 21.31 -12.56
CA LYS A 309 -26.73 20.22 -13.08
C LYS A 309 -26.85 18.91 -12.31
N VAL A 310 -27.29 18.96 -11.06
CA VAL A 310 -27.27 17.77 -10.20
C VAL A 310 -28.49 17.70 -9.29
N LYS A 311 -28.97 16.47 -9.05
CA LYS A 311 -29.92 16.17 -7.97
C LYS A 311 -29.28 15.14 -7.02
N VAL A 312 -29.33 15.41 -5.74
CA VAL A 312 -28.77 14.60 -4.65
C VAL A 312 -29.90 14.24 -3.72
N SER A 313 -30.22 12.95 -3.61
CA SER A 313 -31.31 12.48 -2.76
C SER A 313 -30.82 11.61 -1.64
N LEU A 314 -31.23 11.87 -0.41
CA LEU A 314 -31.01 11.03 0.75
C LEU A 314 -32.29 10.24 1.06
N SER A 315 -32.11 8.97 1.45
CA SER A 315 -33.18 8.12 1.99
C SER A 315 -33.59 8.62 3.38
N LYS A 316 -34.90 8.79 3.63
CA LYS A 316 -35.43 9.09 4.97
C LYS A 316 -35.43 7.90 5.91
N GLU A 317 -35.25 6.70 5.37
CA GLU A 317 -35.17 5.46 6.14
C GLU A 317 -33.74 5.21 6.67
N SER A 318 -32.75 5.39 5.83
CA SER A 318 -31.34 5.11 6.17
C SER A 318 -30.51 6.37 6.51
N GLY A 319 -30.93 7.54 6.01
CA GLY A 319 -30.13 8.76 6.05
C GLY A 319 -28.98 8.80 5.02
N LEU A 320 -28.87 7.79 4.17
CA LEU A 320 -27.76 7.62 3.25
C LEU A 320 -28.07 8.20 1.85
N LEU A 321 -27.00 8.44 1.08
CA LEU A 321 -27.10 8.94 -0.29
C LEU A 321 -27.67 7.85 -1.20
N ALA A 322 -28.95 8.02 -1.59
CA ALA A 322 -29.68 7.07 -2.43
C ALA A 322 -29.56 7.39 -3.93
N GLN A 323 -29.43 8.66 -4.30
CA GLN A 323 -29.33 9.07 -5.68
C GLN A 323 -28.33 10.22 -5.85
N TYR A 324 -27.51 10.13 -6.89
CA TYR A 324 -26.71 11.22 -7.42
C TYR A 324 -26.96 11.29 -8.94
N ILE A 325 -27.79 12.25 -9.34
CA ILE A 325 -28.30 12.36 -10.72
C ILE A 325 -27.57 13.48 -11.44
N VAL A 326 -26.90 13.14 -12.54
CA VAL A 326 -26.23 14.07 -13.46
C VAL A 326 -26.87 13.96 -14.82
N ASN A 327 -27.24 15.08 -15.44
CA ASN A 327 -27.87 15.11 -16.78
C ASN A 327 -29.13 14.20 -16.89
N GLY A 328 -29.85 14.01 -15.77
CA GLY A 328 -31.05 13.16 -15.71
C GLY A 328 -30.77 11.67 -15.46
N GLU A 329 -29.52 11.25 -15.37
CA GLU A 329 -29.14 9.87 -15.12
C GLU A 329 -28.59 9.68 -13.69
N ASN A 330 -29.15 8.70 -12.95
CA ASN A 330 -28.63 8.32 -11.64
C ASN A 330 -27.37 7.48 -11.82
N ILE A 331 -26.25 7.93 -11.26
CA ILE A 331 -24.96 7.24 -11.30
C ILE A 331 -24.93 6.04 -10.35
N LEU A 332 -25.62 6.15 -9.21
CA LEU A 332 -25.67 5.11 -8.21
C LEU A 332 -26.59 3.96 -8.64
N LYS A 333 -26.15 2.74 -8.43
CA LYS A 333 -26.97 1.53 -8.55
C LYS A 333 -27.67 1.20 -7.22
N GLU A 334 -26.99 1.48 -6.11
CA GLU A 334 -27.47 1.25 -4.74
C GLU A 334 -27.15 2.48 -3.87
N GLU A 335 -27.77 2.57 -2.68
CA GLU A 335 -27.43 3.61 -1.69
C GLU A 335 -25.97 3.48 -1.27
N SER A 336 -25.28 4.62 -1.10
CA SER A 336 -23.93 4.61 -0.50
C SER A 336 -24.01 4.20 0.96
N ARG A 337 -22.92 3.69 1.53
CA ARG A 337 -22.88 3.33 2.95
C ARG A 337 -21.51 3.57 3.57
N PRO A 338 -21.44 3.89 4.86
CA PRO A 338 -20.19 3.82 5.58
C PRO A 338 -19.69 2.39 5.58
N TYR A 339 -18.38 2.21 5.41
CA TYR A 339 -17.79 0.88 5.29
C TYR A 339 -16.48 0.82 6.08
N PHE A 340 -16.45 -0.05 7.10
CA PHE A 340 -15.35 -0.12 8.07
C PHE A 340 -14.52 -1.40 7.97
N TRP A 341 -14.70 -2.13 6.87
CA TRP A 341 -14.04 -3.41 6.63
C TRP A 341 -13.17 -3.37 5.36
N ARG A 342 -12.37 -4.41 5.17
CA ARG A 342 -11.70 -4.77 3.91
C ARG A 342 -11.66 -6.28 3.80
N ALA A 343 -11.51 -6.83 2.60
CA ALA A 343 -11.21 -8.25 2.42
C ALA A 343 -9.90 -8.56 3.14
N SER A 344 -9.95 -9.47 4.13
CA SER A 344 -8.82 -9.76 5.01
C SER A 344 -7.60 -10.18 4.21
N THR A 345 -6.45 -9.52 4.45
CA THR A 345 -5.16 -9.96 3.95
C THR A 345 -4.68 -11.20 4.71
N ASN A 346 -3.65 -11.89 4.22
CA ASN A 346 -3.05 -12.98 4.98
C ASN A 346 -2.55 -12.52 6.36
N ASN A 347 -2.00 -11.31 6.44
CA ASN A 347 -1.58 -10.73 7.71
C ASN A 347 -2.76 -10.44 8.65
N ASP A 348 -3.88 -9.92 8.11
CA ASP A 348 -5.11 -9.73 8.91
C ASP A 348 -5.59 -11.05 9.53
N ARG A 349 -5.57 -12.14 8.77
CA ARG A 349 -5.87 -13.48 9.27
C ARG A 349 -4.85 -13.96 10.30
N GLY A 350 -3.56 -13.68 10.07
CA GLY A 350 -2.47 -14.08 10.95
C GLY A 350 -2.57 -13.51 12.37
N PHE A 351 -3.01 -12.26 12.53
CA PHE A 351 -3.27 -11.66 13.84
C PHE A 351 -4.77 -11.69 14.24
N LYS A 352 -5.58 -12.51 13.56
CA LYS A 352 -7.00 -12.79 13.86
C LYS A 352 -7.92 -11.57 13.77
N ASN A 353 -7.63 -10.62 12.90
CA ASN A 353 -8.44 -9.41 12.72
C ASN A 353 -9.89 -9.75 12.36
N GLU A 354 -10.11 -10.78 11.55
CA GLU A 354 -11.43 -11.29 11.16
C GLU A 354 -12.29 -11.77 12.34
N VAL A 355 -11.68 -12.11 13.49
CA VAL A 355 -12.35 -12.51 14.72
C VAL A 355 -12.48 -11.32 15.66
N ASP A 356 -11.37 -10.64 15.93
CA ASP A 356 -11.31 -9.60 16.95
C ASP A 356 -12.04 -8.32 16.52
N ALA A 357 -11.97 -7.98 15.22
CA ALA A 357 -12.58 -6.78 14.64
C ALA A 357 -13.93 -7.03 13.94
N VAL A 358 -14.52 -8.21 14.07
CA VAL A 358 -15.75 -8.61 13.37
C VAL A 358 -16.92 -7.63 13.56
N THR A 359 -16.96 -6.92 14.68
CA THR A 359 -17.98 -5.90 14.97
C THR A 359 -17.93 -4.68 14.04
N TRP A 360 -16.86 -4.51 13.27
CA TRP A 360 -16.73 -3.51 12.21
C TRP A 360 -17.21 -4.01 10.85
N ARG A 361 -17.43 -5.32 10.72
CA ARG A 361 -17.89 -5.93 9.48
C ARG A 361 -19.41 -5.78 9.36
N ASN A 362 -19.85 -4.87 8.49
CA ASN A 362 -21.26 -4.60 8.21
C ASN A 362 -22.12 -4.40 9.49
N PRO A 363 -21.77 -3.46 10.40
CA PRO A 363 -22.61 -3.18 11.56
C PRO A 363 -23.98 -2.70 11.12
N ASN A 364 -25.03 -3.11 11.85
CA ASN A 364 -26.37 -2.58 11.63
C ASN A 364 -26.41 -1.09 11.95
N MET A 365 -27.08 -0.33 11.09
CA MET A 365 -27.19 1.12 11.18
C MET A 365 -28.60 1.51 11.57
N ASN A 366 -28.72 2.39 12.55
CA ASN A 366 -29.98 2.96 13.00
C ASN A 366 -29.95 4.48 12.80
N LEU A 367 -30.80 4.98 11.91
CA LEU A 367 -30.95 6.42 11.71
C LEU A 367 -31.56 7.07 12.95
N VAL A 368 -30.83 8.03 13.52
CA VAL A 368 -31.28 8.78 14.71
C VAL A 368 -32.01 10.06 14.30
N ASN A 369 -31.41 10.81 13.36
CA ASN A 369 -31.91 12.14 13.00
C ASN A 369 -31.43 12.59 11.61
N ILE A 370 -32.25 13.40 10.93
CA ILE A 370 -31.87 14.18 9.75
C ILE A 370 -32.25 15.63 10.02
N LYS A 371 -31.27 16.54 10.00
CA LYS A 371 -31.47 17.98 10.15
C LYS A 371 -31.12 18.70 8.86
N ILE A 372 -32.02 19.57 8.39
CA ILE A 372 -31.80 20.43 7.24
C ILE A 372 -31.33 21.82 7.72
N GLU A 373 -30.21 22.29 7.21
CA GLU A 373 -29.69 23.64 7.45
C GLU A 373 -29.59 24.38 6.12
N ASN A 374 -30.40 25.39 5.95
CA ASN A 374 -30.53 26.14 4.70
C ASN A 374 -29.84 27.52 4.81
N TYR A 375 -28.84 27.74 3.96
CA TYR A 375 -28.10 28.97 3.81
C TYR A 375 -28.33 29.56 2.41
N ILE A 376 -27.88 30.77 2.15
CA ILE A 376 -28.17 31.52 0.89
C ILE A 376 -27.75 30.70 -0.36
N ASN A 377 -26.52 30.13 -0.36
CA ASN A 377 -25.93 29.40 -1.51
C ASN A 377 -25.52 27.99 -1.17
N LEU A 378 -26.01 27.43 -0.06
CA LEU A 378 -25.59 26.15 0.48
C LEU A 378 -26.71 25.53 1.30
N VAL A 379 -26.95 24.25 1.12
CA VAL A 379 -27.83 23.47 2.00
C VAL A 379 -27.04 22.31 2.58
N ASN A 380 -27.12 22.16 3.91
CA ASN A 380 -26.58 20.99 4.60
C ASN A 380 -27.71 20.04 5.00
N LEU A 381 -27.47 18.74 4.80
CA LEU A 381 -28.20 17.67 5.46
C LEU A 381 -27.26 17.04 6.47
N VAL A 382 -27.58 17.21 7.75
CA VAL A 382 -26.82 16.61 8.86
C VAL A 382 -27.56 15.35 9.30
N VAL A 383 -26.89 14.21 9.23
CA VAL A 383 -27.47 12.90 9.50
C VAL A 383 -26.71 12.21 10.61
N ASP A 384 -27.41 11.81 11.66
CA ASP A 384 -26.83 11.08 12.78
C ASP A 384 -27.28 9.61 12.74
N ILE A 385 -26.33 8.69 12.78
CA ILE A 385 -26.52 7.26 12.71
C ILE A 385 -25.83 6.59 13.90
N GLU A 386 -26.52 5.68 14.57
CA GLU A 386 -25.96 4.78 15.57
C GLU A 386 -25.69 3.41 14.96
N LEU A 387 -24.53 2.85 15.30
CA LEU A 387 -24.17 1.48 14.93
C LEU A 387 -24.46 0.53 16.09
N ASP A 388 -24.81 -0.72 15.79
CA ASP A 388 -25.09 -1.74 16.81
C ASP A 388 -23.90 -2.12 17.71
N ASN A 389 -22.69 -1.69 17.33
CA ASN A 389 -21.49 -1.79 18.14
C ASN A 389 -21.26 -0.58 19.08
N ASN A 390 -22.29 0.25 19.28
CA ASN A 390 -22.27 1.48 20.08
C ASN A 390 -21.30 2.58 19.59
N SER A 391 -20.94 2.55 18.33
CA SER A 391 -20.25 3.68 17.65
C SER A 391 -21.28 4.58 16.99
N THR A 392 -20.89 5.82 16.66
CA THR A 392 -21.77 6.75 15.92
C THR A 392 -21.11 7.27 14.66
N VAL A 393 -21.91 7.50 13.64
CA VAL A 393 -21.50 8.15 12.39
C VAL A 393 -22.37 9.36 12.15
N THR A 394 -21.74 10.54 12.00
CA THR A 394 -22.43 11.73 11.55
C THR A 394 -22.01 12.06 10.14
N TYR A 395 -22.97 12.17 9.23
CA TYR A 395 -22.75 12.73 7.91
C TYR A 395 -23.17 14.19 7.82
N VAL A 396 -22.36 14.99 7.11
CA VAL A 396 -22.75 16.33 6.67
C VAL A 396 -22.64 16.36 5.15
N TYR A 397 -23.80 16.31 4.48
CA TYR A 397 -23.90 16.46 3.04
C TYR A 397 -24.20 17.92 2.73
N SER A 398 -23.27 18.63 2.10
CA SER A 398 -23.35 20.06 1.81
C SER A 398 -23.38 20.28 0.30
N LEU A 399 -24.54 20.58 -0.27
CA LEU A 399 -24.66 20.94 -1.69
C LEU A 399 -24.62 22.47 -1.85
N ASP A 400 -23.69 22.97 -2.66
CA ASP A 400 -23.60 24.38 -2.99
C ASP A 400 -24.24 24.72 -4.34
N SER A 401 -24.44 26.02 -4.59
CA SER A 401 -25.05 26.54 -5.81
C SER A 401 -24.21 26.27 -7.07
N ASN A 402 -22.93 25.86 -6.96
CA ASN A 402 -22.05 25.44 -8.05
C ASN A 402 -22.14 23.95 -8.34
N SER A 403 -23.16 23.25 -7.81
CA SER A 403 -23.38 21.82 -7.98
C SER A 403 -22.27 20.95 -7.38
N LYS A 404 -21.58 21.46 -6.36
CA LYS A 404 -20.57 20.74 -5.63
C LYS A 404 -21.18 20.16 -4.34
N LEU A 405 -21.20 18.84 -4.24
CA LEU A 405 -21.56 18.12 -3.02
C LEU A 405 -20.29 17.85 -2.20
N LYS A 406 -20.18 18.48 -1.04
CA LYS A 406 -19.18 18.11 -0.04
C LYS A 406 -19.78 17.08 0.91
N VAL A 407 -19.11 15.96 1.06
CA VAL A 407 -19.46 14.90 2.01
C VAL A 407 -18.43 14.86 3.12
N GLN A 408 -18.93 14.85 4.35
CA GLN A 408 -18.11 14.70 5.53
C GLN A 408 -18.68 13.56 6.39
N GLN A 409 -17.94 12.48 6.50
CA GLN A 409 -18.24 11.35 7.38
C GLN A 409 -17.42 11.51 8.67
N ILE A 410 -18.07 11.56 9.81
CA ILE A 410 -17.43 11.67 11.13
C ILE A 410 -17.76 10.39 11.89
N LEU A 411 -16.76 9.54 12.06
CA LEU A 411 -16.85 8.32 12.88
C LEU A 411 -16.38 8.63 14.30
N ASN A 412 -17.26 8.40 15.29
CA ASN A 412 -16.91 8.40 16.71
C ASN A 412 -17.02 6.93 17.21
N PRO A 413 -15.92 6.19 17.23
CA PRO A 413 -15.94 4.78 17.56
C PRO A 413 -16.11 4.56 19.06
N ASN A 414 -16.75 3.46 19.43
CA ASN A 414 -16.72 2.95 20.79
C ASN A 414 -15.29 2.50 21.13
N ARG A 415 -14.73 3.04 22.19
CA ARG A 415 -13.31 2.90 22.59
C ARG A 415 -12.94 1.49 23.02
N ASP A 416 -13.91 0.67 23.39
CA ASP A 416 -13.70 -0.69 23.87
C ASP A 416 -13.63 -1.72 22.73
N LEU A 417 -13.80 -1.27 21.48
CA LEU A 417 -13.73 -2.14 20.31
C LEU A 417 -12.29 -2.42 19.88
N ALA A 418 -12.11 -3.45 19.06
CA ALA A 418 -10.87 -3.75 18.37
C ALA A 418 -10.47 -2.66 17.38
N LYS A 419 -9.24 -2.76 16.84
CA LYS A 419 -8.71 -1.86 15.79
C LYS A 419 -9.66 -1.86 14.59
N ILE A 420 -9.78 -0.69 13.94
CA ILE A 420 -10.68 -0.50 12.80
C ILE A 420 -9.96 -0.93 11.53
N PRO A 421 -10.47 -1.91 10.76
CA PRO A 421 -9.80 -2.37 9.53
C PRO A 421 -9.70 -1.30 8.44
N ALA A 422 -10.75 -0.52 8.24
CA ALA A 422 -10.80 0.59 7.29
C ALA A 422 -11.84 1.63 7.74
N ILE A 423 -11.70 2.87 7.27
CA ILE A 423 -12.69 3.92 7.42
C ILE A 423 -12.95 4.48 6.03
N SER A 424 -14.13 4.21 5.50
CA SER A 424 -14.48 4.55 4.12
C SER A 424 -15.98 4.75 3.91
N ASP A 425 -16.31 5.29 2.74
CA ASP A 425 -17.64 5.23 2.13
C ASP A 425 -17.60 4.29 0.93
N MET A 426 -18.57 3.40 0.81
CA MET A 426 -18.72 2.51 -0.31
C MET A 426 -19.88 2.96 -1.20
N PHE A 427 -19.60 3.02 -2.50
CA PHE A 427 -20.53 3.35 -3.57
C PHE A 427 -20.62 2.18 -4.54
N ILE A 428 -21.84 1.80 -4.90
CA ILE A 428 -22.10 0.86 -5.99
C ILE A 428 -22.62 1.69 -7.14
N LEU A 429 -21.75 1.87 -8.15
CA LEU A 429 -22.06 2.65 -9.34
C LEU A 429 -22.60 1.72 -10.44
N LYS A 430 -23.38 2.27 -11.37
CA LYS A 430 -23.78 1.54 -12.57
C LYS A 430 -22.55 1.14 -13.39
N GLU A 431 -22.63 0.02 -14.10
CA GLU A 431 -21.53 -0.62 -14.81
C GLU A 431 -20.85 0.25 -15.87
N GLU A 432 -21.62 1.12 -16.53
CA GLU A 432 -21.10 2.05 -17.55
C GLU A 432 -20.08 3.06 -17.00
N PHE A 433 -20.08 3.35 -15.68
CA PHE A 433 -19.12 4.24 -15.04
C PHE A 433 -17.85 3.47 -14.66
N LYS A 434 -17.00 3.20 -15.64
CA LYS A 434 -15.82 2.34 -15.55
C LYS A 434 -14.50 2.99 -16.00
N ASN A 435 -14.56 4.10 -16.77
CA ASN A 435 -13.35 4.79 -17.20
C ASN A 435 -12.90 5.75 -16.10
N ILE A 436 -11.69 5.56 -15.59
CA ILE A 436 -11.15 6.35 -14.49
C ILE A 436 -9.93 7.15 -14.90
N THR A 437 -9.84 8.36 -14.39
CA THR A 437 -8.63 9.18 -14.43
C THR A 437 -8.39 9.67 -13.01
N TYR A 438 -7.18 9.47 -12.46
CA TYR A 438 -6.88 9.94 -11.11
C TYR A 438 -5.52 10.61 -11.01
N TYR A 439 -5.44 11.61 -10.14
CA TYR A 439 -4.20 12.26 -9.74
C TYR A 439 -3.86 11.87 -8.31
N GLY A 440 -2.90 10.97 -8.18
CA GLY A 440 -2.51 10.34 -6.92
C GLY A 440 -1.31 9.41 -7.10
N ARG A 441 -1.06 8.52 -6.12
CA ARG A 441 -0.01 7.52 -6.26
C ARG A 441 -0.49 6.33 -7.08
N GLY A 442 0.30 5.93 -8.07
CA GLY A 442 0.04 4.83 -9.03
C GLY A 442 1.34 4.44 -9.74
N GLU A 443 1.29 3.63 -10.75
CA GLU A 443 0.21 2.78 -11.33
C GLU A 443 -0.17 1.60 -10.43
N ILE A 444 0.83 1.01 -9.76
CA ILE A 444 0.69 -0.16 -8.90
C ILE A 444 -0.15 0.16 -7.66
N GLU A 445 -0.72 -0.89 -7.06
CA GLU A 445 -1.36 -0.75 -5.76
C GLU A 445 -0.38 -0.25 -4.71
N ASN A 446 -0.89 0.54 -3.80
CA ASN A 446 -0.09 1.08 -2.71
C ASN A 446 -0.97 1.37 -1.49
N TYR A 447 -0.34 1.30 -0.30
CA TYR A 447 -0.95 1.50 1.00
C TYR A 447 -0.07 2.46 1.79
N TRP A 448 -0.58 3.12 2.80
CA TRP A 448 0.19 4.14 3.52
C TRP A 448 1.42 3.63 4.29
N ASP A 449 1.54 2.30 4.48
CA ASP A 449 2.75 1.61 4.96
C ASP A 449 3.59 0.96 3.84
N LYS A 450 3.09 1.00 2.57
CA LYS A 450 3.72 0.43 1.37
C LYS A 450 3.44 1.32 0.15
N TYR A 451 4.22 2.38 -0.07
CA TYR A 451 3.91 3.38 -1.10
C TYR A 451 5.11 4.01 -1.81
N LYS A 452 6.31 3.74 -1.37
CA LYS A 452 7.50 4.42 -1.88
C LYS A 452 7.79 4.08 -3.34
N SER A 453 7.40 2.91 -3.79
CA SER A 453 7.50 2.51 -5.19
C SER A 453 6.50 3.21 -6.12
N ALA A 454 5.43 3.79 -5.58
CA ALA A 454 4.37 4.44 -6.34
C ALA A 454 4.59 5.95 -6.42
N LYS A 455 4.71 6.48 -7.64
CA LYS A 455 4.86 7.92 -7.88
C LYS A 455 3.50 8.62 -7.86
N VAL A 456 3.48 9.85 -7.35
CA VAL A 456 2.34 10.75 -7.58
C VAL A 456 2.37 11.20 -9.04
N GLY A 457 1.28 10.99 -9.74
CA GLY A 457 1.14 11.29 -11.17
C GLY A 457 -0.32 11.29 -11.59
N LEU A 458 -0.55 11.61 -12.86
CA LEU A 458 -1.85 11.50 -13.51
C LEU A 458 -1.91 10.14 -14.22
N TYR A 459 -2.93 9.35 -13.92
CA TYR A 459 -3.10 8.00 -14.42
C TYR A 459 -4.52 7.79 -14.98
N GLU A 460 -4.61 6.99 -16.01
CA GLU A 460 -5.87 6.54 -16.62
C GLU A 460 -5.96 5.02 -16.53
N ASP A 461 -7.15 4.50 -16.26
CA ASP A 461 -7.40 3.06 -16.19
C ASP A 461 -8.87 2.77 -16.50
N ILE A 462 -9.19 1.51 -16.70
CA ILE A 462 -10.55 1.02 -16.91
C ILE A 462 -10.83 -0.05 -15.86
N VAL A 463 -11.93 0.11 -15.13
CA VAL A 463 -12.38 -0.90 -14.16
C VAL A 463 -12.77 -2.17 -14.90
N THR A 464 -12.02 -3.23 -14.65
CA THR A 464 -12.21 -4.56 -15.26
C THR A 464 -12.32 -5.62 -14.16
N GLU A 465 -12.42 -6.86 -14.57
CA GLU A 465 -12.37 -8.03 -13.67
C GLU A 465 -10.95 -8.32 -13.14
N LYS A 466 -9.94 -7.59 -13.60
CA LYS A 466 -8.56 -7.82 -13.20
C LYS A 466 -8.31 -7.35 -11.76
N MET A 467 -7.65 -8.20 -11.03
CA MET A 467 -7.16 -7.95 -9.67
C MET A 467 -5.70 -8.41 -9.57
N VAL A 468 -5.02 -8.08 -8.48
CA VAL A 468 -3.72 -8.67 -8.16
C VAL A 468 -3.96 -10.11 -7.71
N ASN A 469 -3.45 -11.10 -8.43
CA ASN A 469 -3.72 -12.52 -8.24
C ASN A 469 -2.88 -13.13 -7.09
N TYR A 470 -2.99 -12.56 -5.87
CA TYR A 470 -2.48 -13.26 -4.69
C TYR A 470 -3.11 -14.65 -4.59
N LEU A 471 -2.41 -15.67 -4.10
CA LEU A 471 -2.89 -17.07 -4.14
C LEU A 471 -4.31 -17.21 -3.61
N GLN A 472 -4.62 -16.59 -2.48
CA GLN A 472 -5.98 -16.42 -1.99
C GLN A 472 -6.45 -14.99 -2.25
N PRO A 473 -7.66 -14.78 -2.82
CA PRO A 473 -8.23 -13.44 -2.98
C PRO A 473 -8.29 -12.69 -1.65
N GLN A 474 -7.94 -11.42 -1.68
CA GLN A 474 -7.82 -10.56 -0.51
C GLN A 474 -7.82 -9.08 -0.93
N GLU A 475 -7.77 -8.16 0.03
CA GLU A 475 -7.62 -6.72 -0.25
C GLU A 475 -6.45 -6.46 -1.20
N ASN A 476 -6.71 -5.74 -2.27
CA ASN A 476 -5.72 -5.36 -3.28
C ASN A 476 -6.17 -4.14 -4.07
N GLY A 477 -5.28 -3.55 -4.86
CA GLY A 477 -5.59 -2.51 -5.83
C GLY A 477 -5.76 -1.09 -5.28
N ALA A 478 -5.61 -0.85 -3.97
CA ALA A 478 -5.76 0.49 -3.40
C ALA A 478 -4.75 1.50 -3.98
N LYS A 479 -5.18 2.78 -4.03
CA LYS A 479 -4.38 3.93 -4.42
C LYS A 479 -4.41 4.97 -3.30
N THR A 480 -3.27 5.52 -2.95
CA THR A 480 -3.14 6.50 -1.85
C THR A 480 -2.78 7.90 -2.36
N ASP A 481 -2.84 8.88 -1.46
CA ASP A 481 -2.44 10.27 -1.77
C ASP A 481 -3.19 10.86 -2.96
N VAL A 482 -4.48 10.52 -3.11
CA VAL A 482 -5.29 10.90 -4.26
C VAL A 482 -5.86 12.29 -4.07
N ARG A 483 -5.54 13.20 -5.01
CA ARG A 483 -6.07 14.56 -5.03
C ARG A 483 -7.47 14.58 -5.63
N TYR A 484 -7.63 13.84 -6.73
CA TYR A 484 -8.93 13.62 -7.35
C TYR A 484 -9.00 12.30 -8.11
N LEU A 485 -10.22 11.83 -8.28
CA LEU A 485 -10.61 10.70 -9.10
C LEU A 485 -11.79 11.13 -9.98
N GLU A 486 -11.69 10.95 -11.28
CA GLU A 486 -12.76 11.10 -12.24
C GLU A 486 -13.24 9.71 -12.67
N ILE A 487 -14.55 9.51 -12.69
CA ILE A 487 -15.18 8.27 -13.13
C ILE A 487 -16.21 8.62 -14.17
N LYS A 488 -16.08 8.05 -15.38
CA LYS A 488 -16.85 8.43 -16.57
C LYS A 488 -17.44 7.22 -17.29
N ASN A 489 -18.55 7.44 -17.96
CA ASN A 489 -19.07 6.53 -18.97
C ASN A 489 -18.35 6.76 -20.31
N GLU A 490 -18.73 6.00 -21.35
CA GLU A 490 -18.15 6.13 -22.70
C GLU A 490 -18.49 7.45 -23.42
N LYS A 491 -19.49 8.20 -22.92
CA LYS A 491 -19.85 9.54 -23.43
C LYS A 491 -19.02 10.65 -22.78
N GLY A 492 -18.18 10.32 -21.79
CA GLY A 492 -17.41 11.27 -21.01
C GLY A 492 -18.20 11.94 -19.88
N GLU A 493 -19.43 11.50 -19.61
CA GLU A 493 -20.25 11.97 -18.50
C GLU A 493 -19.93 11.19 -17.22
N GLY A 494 -19.99 11.86 -16.07
CA GLY A 494 -19.69 11.20 -14.81
C GLY A 494 -19.48 12.15 -13.66
N ILE A 495 -18.59 11.78 -12.76
CA ILE A 495 -18.26 12.54 -11.55
C ILE A 495 -16.75 12.69 -11.36
N LYS A 496 -16.40 13.83 -10.78
CA LYS A 496 -15.08 14.09 -10.19
C LYS A 496 -15.18 14.14 -8.70
N ILE A 497 -14.41 13.28 -8.03
CA ILE A 497 -14.28 13.23 -6.57
C ILE A 497 -12.93 13.85 -6.21
N SER A 498 -12.94 14.85 -5.34
CA SER A 498 -11.72 15.55 -4.90
C SER A 498 -11.51 15.38 -3.41
N GLY A 499 -10.28 15.09 -2.98
CA GLY A 499 -9.93 14.96 -1.58
C GLY A 499 -9.80 16.32 -0.85
N VAL A 500 -9.99 16.29 0.48
CA VAL A 500 -9.76 17.44 1.33
C VAL A 500 -8.88 17.04 2.52
N PRO A 501 -7.53 17.10 2.41
CA PRO A 501 -6.75 17.47 1.22
C PRO A 501 -6.59 16.34 0.21
N THR A 502 -6.57 15.06 0.63
CA THR A 502 -6.43 13.85 -0.17
C THR A 502 -7.25 12.72 0.44
N PHE A 503 -7.46 11.66 -0.33
CA PHE A 503 -8.09 10.42 0.12
C PHE A 503 -7.35 9.21 -0.46
N GLU A 504 -7.76 8.02 -0.06
CA GLU A 504 -7.38 6.76 -0.69
C GLU A 504 -8.62 6.20 -1.41
N PHE A 505 -8.44 5.41 -2.46
CA PHE A 505 -9.55 4.69 -3.05
C PHE A 505 -9.20 3.26 -3.42
N ASN A 506 -10.24 2.44 -3.48
CA ASN A 506 -10.22 1.14 -4.11
C ASN A 506 -11.42 1.07 -5.06
N ILE A 507 -11.24 0.51 -6.25
CA ILE A 507 -12.28 0.38 -7.25
C ILE A 507 -12.16 -0.98 -7.96
N SER A 508 -13.27 -1.70 -8.07
CA SER A 508 -13.26 -3.06 -8.63
C SER A 508 -14.65 -3.47 -9.15
N LYS A 509 -14.74 -4.67 -9.70
CA LYS A 509 -15.99 -5.35 -10.07
C LYS A 509 -16.52 -6.29 -8.98
N TYR A 510 -15.96 -6.26 -7.77
CA TYR A 510 -16.26 -7.23 -6.73
C TYR A 510 -16.57 -6.54 -5.40
N HIS A 511 -17.54 -7.07 -4.64
CA HIS A 511 -17.66 -6.70 -3.25
C HIS A 511 -16.49 -7.25 -2.43
N PRO A 512 -15.96 -6.49 -1.46
CA PRO A 512 -14.91 -6.98 -0.58
C PRO A 512 -15.27 -8.26 0.15
N GLU A 513 -16.54 -8.44 0.49
CA GLU A 513 -17.06 -9.65 1.15
C GLU A 513 -16.94 -10.89 0.26
N ASP A 514 -17.21 -10.77 -1.05
CA ASP A 514 -17.06 -11.87 -2.00
C ASP A 514 -15.59 -12.23 -2.19
N VAL A 515 -14.71 -11.21 -2.23
CA VAL A 515 -13.26 -11.40 -2.29
C VAL A 515 -12.74 -12.13 -1.05
N GLU A 516 -13.27 -11.81 0.14
CA GLU A 516 -12.82 -12.39 1.41
C GLU A 516 -13.16 -13.87 1.55
N ILE A 517 -14.33 -14.29 1.05
CA ILE A 517 -14.78 -15.69 1.17
C ILE A 517 -14.27 -16.60 0.06
N ALA A 518 -13.79 -16.04 -1.05
CA ALA A 518 -13.27 -16.83 -2.16
C ALA A 518 -11.91 -17.43 -1.79
N ASP A 519 -11.74 -18.72 -2.04
CA ASP A 519 -10.46 -19.42 -1.91
C ASP A 519 -9.59 -19.30 -3.17
N HIS A 520 -10.21 -19.06 -4.35
CA HIS A 520 -9.52 -18.86 -5.63
C HIS A 520 -10.20 -17.80 -6.49
N PHE A 521 -9.43 -17.08 -7.31
CA PHE A 521 -9.92 -16.03 -8.20
C PHE A 521 -10.96 -16.53 -9.23
N TYR A 522 -10.82 -17.75 -9.76
CA TYR A 522 -11.77 -18.28 -10.74
C TYR A 522 -13.17 -18.56 -10.16
N LYS A 523 -13.32 -18.50 -8.84
CA LYS A 523 -14.61 -18.63 -8.15
C LYS A 523 -15.32 -17.29 -7.95
N LEU A 524 -14.61 -16.18 -8.10
CA LEU A 524 -15.20 -14.85 -8.03
C LEU A 524 -16.13 -14.60 -9.23
N LYS A 525 -17.26 -13.98 -8.95
CA LYS A 525 -18.22 -13.55 -9.98
C LYS A 525 -18.23 -12.03 -10.02
N PRO A 526 -17.84 -11.42 -11.17
CA PRO A 526 -17.88 -9.98 -11.29
C PRO A 526 -19.33 -9.48 -11.26
N LEU A 527 -19.54 -8.31 -10.65
CA LEU A 527 -20.82 -7.62 -10.62
C LEU A 527 -21.05 -6.83 -11.92
N ASP A 528 -22.31 -6.71 -12.31
CA ASP A 528 -22.74 -5.73 -13.33
C ASP A 528 -22.78 -4.32 -12.71
N ALA A 529 -21.69 -3.92 -12.07
CA ALA A 529 -21.55 -2.69 -11.32
C ALA A 529 -20.08 -2.34 -11.14
N THR A 530 -19.82 -1.10 -10.78
CA THR A 530 -18.50 -0.65 -10.29
C THR A 530 -18.59 -0.40 -8.79
N VAL A 531 -17.81 -1.13 -8.02
CA VAL A 531 -17.68 -0.98 -6.56
C VAL A 531 -16.55 -0.01 -6.28
N LEU A 532 -16.88 1.14 -5.69
CA LEU A 532 -15.93 2.18 -5.32
C LEU A 532 -15.91 2.36 -3.81
N ARG A 533 -14.73 2.34 -3.21
CA ARG A 533 -14.53 2.78 -1.83
C ARG A 533 -13.73 4.08 -1.81
N ILE A 534 -14.29 5.14 -1.22
CA ILE A 534 -13.57 6.36 -0.87
C ILE A 534 -13.09 6.19 0.56
N ILE A 535 -11.79 6.20 0.76
CA ILE A 535 -11.16 5.72 2.00
C ILE A 535 -10.43 6.88 2.67
N TYR A 536 -10.73 7.08 3.98
CA TYR A 536 -9.89 7.94 4.82
C TYR A 536 -8.52 7.32 5.00
N LYS A 537 -8.51 6.13 5.59
CA LYS A 537 -7.38 5.22 5.77
C LYS A 537 -7.91 3.80 5.98
N GLN A 538 -7.10 2.84 5.61
CA GLN A 538 -7.25 1.47 6.07
C GLN A 538 -6.02 1.08 6.88
N MET A 539 -6.14 0.10 7.76
CA MET A 539 -5.01 -0.39 8.55
C MET A 539 -3.88 -0.82 7.59
N GLY A 540 -2.63 -0.60 7.96
CA GLY A 540 -1.49 -1.01 7.16
C GLY A 540 -1.58 -2.49 6.76
N VAL A 541 -0.95 -2.87 5.64
CA VAL A 541 -0.91 -4.29 5.21
C VAL A 541 0.09 -5.09 6.04
N GLY A 542 1.00 -4.41 6.77
CA GLY A 542 1.97 -5.03 7.66
C GLY A 542 2.98 -5.91 6.93
N GLY A 543 3.53 -6.88 7.63
CA GLY A 543 4.41 -7.86 7.01
C GLY A 543 5.70 -8.15 7.75
N ASP A 544 5.85 -7.76 9.01
CA ASP A 544 6.99 -8.24 9.80
C ASP A 544 6.95 -9.78 9.88
N ASP A 545 5.79 -10.35 10.18
CA ASP A 545 5.44 -11.76 9.99
C ASP A 545 3.99 -11.90 9.54
N SER A 546 3.52 -13.12 9.20
CA SER A 546 2.14 -13.39 8.76
C SER A 546 1.35 -14.27 9.74
N TRP A 547 1.78 -14.37 11.00
CA TRP A 547 1.11 -15.23 11.99
C TRP A 547 0.75 -14.53 13.31
N ARG A 548 1.33 -13.34 13.62
CA ARG A 548 1.00 -12.56 14.83
C ARG A 548 1.25 -11.07 14.72
N ALA A 549 2.06 -10.62 13.76
CA ALA A 549 2.46 -9.24 13.67
C ALA A 549 1.31 -8.33 13.27
N LEU A 550 0.96 -7.40 14.13
CA LEU A 550 0.19 -6.23 13.74
C LEU A 550 1.06 -5.31 12.85
N PRO A 551 0.46 -4.50 11.97
CA PRO A 551 1.16 -3.35 11.39
C PRO A 551 1.80 -2.48 12.47
N HIS A 552 2.83 -1.71 12.13
CA HIS A 552 3.46 -0.81 13.09
C HIS A 552 2.45 0.21 13.65
N PRO A 553 2.65 0.71 14.89
CA PRO A 553 1.64 1.49 15.61
C PRO A 553 1.09 2.71 14.85
N GLU A 554 1.92 3.35 14.02
CA GLU A 554 1.56 4.49 13.19
C GLU A 554 0.56 4.15 12.07
N TYR A 555 0.46 2.88 11.67
CA TYR A 555 -0.42 2.37 10.62
C TYR A 555 -1.64 1.64 11.15
N ILE A 556 -1.97 1.83 12.43
CA ILE A 556 -3.13 1.24 13.09
C ILE A 556 -4.21 2.30 13.31
N LEU A 557 -5.46 1.97 12.98
CA LEU A 557 -6.62 2.80 13.25
C LEU A 557 -7.20 2.42 14.62
N ASN A 558 -6.90 3.25 15.62
CA ASN A 558 -7.33 2.97 17.00
C ASN A 558 -8.74 3.51 17.28
N PRO A 559 -9.63 2.78 17.98
CA PRO A 559 -10.98 3.23 18.29
C PRO A 559 -11.06 4.34 19.34
N ASN A 560 -9.93 4.80 19.87
CA ASN A 560 -9.87 5.89 20.86
C ASN A 560 -9.78 7.31 20.25
N LYS A 561 -10.01 7.45 18.95
CA LYS A 561 -9.96 8.71 18.20
C LYS A 561 -11.24 8.90 17.40
N ILE A 562 -11.65 10.15 17.21
CA ILE A 562 -12.65 10.51 16.21
C ILE A 562 -11.96 10.65 14.86
N TYR A 563 -12.59 10.13 13.82
CA TYR A 563 -12.07 10.18 12.46
C TYR A 563 -13.02 10.97 11.56
N THR A 564 -12.46 11.74 10.65
CA THR A 564 -13.24 12.51 9.68
C THR A 564 -12.71 12.28 8.28
N LEU A 565 -13.53 11.67 7.43
CA LEU A 565 -13.32 11.58 5.99
C LEU A 565 -14.03 12.75 5.33
N THR A 566 -13.34 13.52 4.50
CA THR A 566 -13.95 14.63 3.76
C THR A 566 -13.55 14.59 2.30
N TYR A 567 -14.53 14.67 1.42
CA TYR A 567 -14.34 14.74 -0.04
C TYR A 567 -15.44 15.56 -0.70
N GLU A 568 -15.20 15.97 -1.92
CA GLU A 568 -16.14 16.76 -2.74
C GLU A 568 -16.46 16.01 -4.02
N ILE A 569 -17.74 15.98 -4.42
CA ILE A 569 -18.21 15.38 -5.67
C ILE A 569 -18.75 16.51 -6.56
N LYS A 570 -18.32 16.54 -7.83
CA LYS A 570 -18.85 17.43 -8.86
C LYS A 570 -19.26 16.63 -10.09
N PRO A 571 -20.30 17.04 -10.82
CA PRO A 571 -20.60 16.47 -12.15
C PRO A 571 -19.52 16.86 -13.16
N ILE A 572 -19.27 15.96 -14.13
CA ILE A 572 -18.40 16.18 -15.31
C ILE A 572 -19.27 16.25 -16.54
#